data_a3c3bbcc58dfbb837bde973da757d55d
#
_entry.id   a3c3bbcc58dfbb837bde973da757d55d
#
_cell.length_a   1.000
_cell.length_b   1.000
_cell.length_c   1.000
_cell.angle_alpha   90.00
_cell.angle_beta   90.00
_cell.angle_gamma   90.00
#
_symmetry.space_group_name_H-M   'P 1'
#
loop_
_entity.id
_entity.type
_entity.pdbx_description
1 polymer ?
#
loop_
_entity_poly.entity_id
_entity_poly.type
_entity_poly.pdbx_seq_one_letter_code
_entity_poly.pdbx_strand_id
1 'polypeptide(L)'
;MKQQFAAKHPWTILAAGAAIQVLTGLPAAWGVFQQPVMEEYGLSEQGAGYAFGILIAAFGVGCVLGGFLQDRHGPRCAGLWGTALLCGGFFAAGLLPPGSAEAFFLAFSIPAGLGTAFLYPSIQSCAQKWYADRKGLATGVIGGAVGLSGAFLTVFVRTAVRGFWVVQGIRGAFWALGAVTLPVCLVGSLLLQDPPQTGQTQKPQENGKNIIDLAPQQMLRTKQYWLCAGAVCFSTPAVLLFSPIILKLGMERGLEEQTALWSVVLGSVGSAAGRLLMPLLSDRIGRRPTDMLLFAVSAGLSAGFAFAQGWGVVACYAGLTFCYSALAAVLPALSTDLFGFPHAGVNYGFLALGQSVGSLAFPFAANFFGLEAGRHWMAVAAAGAGFACIRALRPVEPSAGRGQQGMDRTC
;
A
#
# COMPACT_ATOMS: atom_id res chain seq x y z
N MET A 1 -33.71 -10.00 -6.60
CA MET A 1 -32.75 -10.16 -5.50
C MET A 1 -31.57 -9.16 -5.49
N LYS A 2 -31.61 -8.04 -6.27
CA LYS A 2 -30.51 -7.05 -6.38
C LYS A 2 -30.59 -5.84 -5.41
N GLN A 3 -31.63 -5.73 -4.59
CA GLN A 3 -31.88 -4.51 -3.80
C GLN A 3 -31.73 -4.63 -2.27
N GLN A 4 -31.41 -5.81 -1.72
CA GLN A 4 -31.47 -6.01 -0.26
C GLN A 4 -30.19 -5.68 0.54
N PHE A 5 -29.05 -5.46 -0.13
CA PHE A 5 -27.77 -5.10 0.52
C PHE A 5 -27.21 -3.75 0.02
N ALA A 6 -28.07 -2.79 -0.31
CA ALA A 6 -27.62 -1.46 -0.66
C ALA A 6 -27.21 -0.70 0.61
N ALA A 7 -25.98 -0.22 0.66
CA ALA A 7 -25.56 0.71 1.72
C ALA A 7 -26.43 1.96 1.64
N LYS A 8 -27.25 2.21 2.67
CA LYS A 8 -28.17 3.35 2.71
C LYS A 8 -27.47 4.66 3.09
N HIS A 9 -26.28 4.59 3.68
CA HIS A 9 -25.57 5.74 4.23
C HIS A 9 -24.07 5.72 3.89
N PRO A 10 -23.45 6.88 3.58
CA PRO A 10 -22.01 6.97 3.28
C PRO A 10 -21.11 6.38 4.37
N TRP A 11 -21.48 6.55 5.63
CA TRP A 11 -20.66 6.07 6.75
C TRP A 11 -20.56 4.54 6.81
N THR A 12 -21.52 3.78 6.28
CA THR A 12 -21.45 2.31 6.23
C THR A 12 -20.36 1.82 5.29
N ILE A 13 -20.17 2.51 4.17
CA ILE A 13 -19.06 2.24 3.22
C ILE A 13 -17.71 2.51 3.89
N LEU A 14 -17.62 3.65 4.58
CA LEU A 14 -16.39 4.05 5.26
C LEU A 14 -16.03 3.07 6.40
N ALA A 15 -17.00 2.68 7.23
CA ALA A 15 -16.81 1.73 8.30
C ALA A 15 -16.45 0.33 7.80
N ALA A 16 -17.17 -0.17 6.78
CA ALA A 16 -16.88 -1.45 6.15
C ALA A 16 -15.48 -1.46 5.52
N GLY A 17 -15.14 -0.40 4.78
CA GLY A 17 -13.82 -0.23 4.20
C GLY A 17 -12.71 -0.19 5.24
N ALA A 18 -12.88 0.57 6.32
CA ALA A 18 -11.92 0.64 7.42
C ALA A 18 -11.75 -0.73 8.13
N ALA A 19 -12.85 -1.45 8.38
CA ALA A 19 -12.80 -2.78 9.00
C ALA A 19 -12.01 -3.78 8.13
N ILE A 20 -12.22 -3.79 6.80
CA ILE A 20 -11.43 -4.61 5.89
C ILE A 20 -9.95 -4.20 5.97
N GLN A 21 -9.65 -2.91 5.93
CA GLN A 21 -8.29 -2.42 5.83
C GLN A 21 -7.44 -2.66 7.08
N VAL A 22 -8.05 -2.75 8.26
CA VAL A 22 -7.35 -3.18 9.49
C VAL A 22 -6.80 -4.61 9.36
N LEU A 23 -7.42 -5.46 8.55
CA LEU A 23 -7.01 -6.85 8.35
C LEU A 23 -6.05 -7.06 7.16
N THR A 24 -5.93 -6.06 6.25
CA THR A 24 -5.18 -6.22 4.99
C THR A 24 -3.76 -5.68 5.04
N GLY A 25 -3.34 -4.98 6.09
CA GLY A 25 -2.01 -4.37 6.19
C GLY A 25 -0.90 -5.34 6.60
N LEU A 26 -0.86 -6.53 6.01
CA LEU A 26 0.14 -7.57 6.26
C LEU A 26 1.60 -7.08 6.23
N PRO A 27 2.00 -6.19 5.30
CA PRO A 27 3.37 -5.71 5.25
C PRO A 27 3.83 -5.02 6.54
N ALA A 28 2.94 -4.34 7.25
CA ALA A 28 3.26 -3.66 8.50
C ALA A 28 3.49 -4.62 9.69
N ALA A 29 2.95 -5.84 9.61
CA ALA A 29 3.08 -6.87 10.63
C ALA A 29 4.13 -7.95 10.27
N TRP A 30 4.76 -7.87 9.09
CA TRP A 30 5.64 -8.96 8.62
C TRP A 30 6.74 -9.33 9.60
N GLY A 31 7.32 -8.37 10.30
CA GLY A 31 8.36 -8.64 11.30
C GLY A 31 7.95 -9.63 12.41
N VAL A 32 6.66 -9.74 12.71
CA VAL A 32 6.14 -10.72 13.70
C VAL A 32 5.89 -12.09 13.06
N PHE A 33 5.56 -12.12 11.76
CA PHE A 33 5.35 -13.37 11.03
C PHE A 33 6.66 -14.05 10.63
N GLN A 34 7.72 -13.26 10.41
CA GLN A 34 8.94 -13.71 9.75
C GLN A 34 9.57 -14.91 10.44
N GLN A 35 9.88 -14.80 11.74
CA GLN A 35 10.56 -15.87 12.47
C GLN A 35 9.74 -17.17 12.51
N PRO A 36 8.44 -17.15 12.91
CA PRO A 36 7.63 -18.37 12.90
C PRO A 36 7.45 -18.98 11.50
N VAL A 37 7.41 -18.16 10.45
CA VAL A 37 7.32 -18.64 9.05
C VAL A 37 8.63 -19.31 8.63
N MET A 38 9.79 -18.76 9.01
CA MET A 38 11.09 -19.38 8.74
C MET A 38 11.20 -20.75 9.41
N GLU A 39 10.82 -20.85 10.67
CA GLU A 39 10.88 -22.08 11.44
C GLU A 39 9.95 -23.18 10.90
N GLU A 40 8.71 -22.83 10.54
CA GLU A 40 7.71 -23.79 10.06
C GLU A 40 7.99 -24.27 8.65
N TYR A 41 8.26 -23.34 7.72
CA TYR A 41 8.38 -23.67 6.29
C TYR A 41 9.81 -23.86 5.82
N GLY A 42 10.80 -23.75 6.71
CA GLY A 42 12.22 -23.96 6.38
C GLY A 42 12.81 -22.86 5.50
N LEU A 43 12.30 -21.62 5.60
CA LEU A 43 12.83 -20.49 4.86
C LEU A 43 14.12 -19.97 5.52
N SER A 44 15.11 -19.66 4.68
CA SER A 44 16.26 -18.88 5.13
C SER A 44 15.85 -17.41 5.42
N GLU A 45 16.69 -16.65 6.09
CA GLU A 45 16.47 -15.21 6.32
C GLU A 45 16.27 -14.45 4.99
N GLN A 46 17.05 -14.80 3.97
CA GLN A 46 16.88 -14.26 2.61
C GLN A 46 15.56 -14.70 1.98
N GLY A 47 15.19 -15.98 2.15
CA GLY A 47 13.90 -16.51 1.65
C GLY A 47 12.70 -15.80 2.26
N ALA A 48 12.74 -15.50 3.56
CA ALA A 48 11.68 -14.73 4.23
C ALA A 48 11.63 -13.27 3.72
N GLY A 49 12.78 -12.68 3.40
CA GLY A 49 12.86 -11.39 2.74
C GLY A 49 12.25 -11.41 1.33
N TYR A 50 12.48 -12.48 0.56
CA TYR A 50 11.84 -12.66 -0.75
C TYR A 50 10.34 -12.90 -0.64
N ALA A 51 9.86 -13.67 0.35
CA ALA A 51 8.43 -13.85 0.59
C ALA A 51 7.72 -12.50 0.79
N PHE A 52 8.32 -11.61 1.57
CA PHE A 52 7.85 -10.24 1.77
C PHE A 52 7.91 -9.40 0.49
N GLY A 53 9.03 -9.45 -0.24
CA GLY A 53 9.21 -8.73 -1.50
C GLY A 53 8.19 -9.16 -2.56
N ILE A 54 7.94 -10.47 -2.71
CA ILE A 54 6.95 -11.03 -3.64
C ILE A 54 5.54 -10.60 -3.26
N LEU A 55 5.19 -10.56 -1.96
CA LEU A 55 3.89 -10.08 -1.49
C LEU A 55 3.65 -8.63 -1.93
N ILE A 56 4.64 -7.75 -1.74
CA ILE A 56 4.54 -6.34 -2.15
C ILE A 56 4.55 -6.21 -3.68
N ALA A 57 5.34 -7.01 -4.39
CA ALA A 57 5.35 -7.01 -5.85
C ALA A 57 4.00 -7.45 -6.43
N ALA A 58 3.42 -8.51 -5.87
CA ALA A 58 2.08 -8.98 -6.22
C ALA A 58 1.00 -7.92 -5.93
N PHE A 59 1.15 -7.15 -4.84
CA PHE A 59 0.28 -6.02 -4.55
C PHE A 59 0.30 -4.97 -5.68
N GLY A 60 1.47 -4.54 -6.14
CA GLY A 60 1.55 -3.54 -7.21
C GLY A 60 0.95 -4.04 -8.53
N VAL A 61 1.26 -5.28 -8.94
CA VAL A 61 0.64 -5.92 -10.12
C VAL A 61 -0.87 -6.05 -9.94
N GLY A 62 -1.29 -6.47 -8.76
CA GLY A 62 -2.70 -6.61 -8.40
C GLY A 62 -3.47 -5.29 -8.44
N CYS A 63 -2.84 -4.16 -8.14
CA CYS A 63 -3.49 -2.84 -8.26
C CYS A 63 -3.90 -2.53 -9.71
N VAL A 64 -3.09 -2.93 -10.70
CA VAL A 64 -3.45 -2.78 -12.11
C VAL A 64 -4.62 -3.69 -12.47
N LEU A 65 -4.52 -4.98 -12.13
CA LEU A 65 -5.56 -5.98 -12.43
C LEU A 65 -6.88 -5.65 -11.71
N GLY A 66 -6.80 -5.30 -10.43
CA GLY A 66 -7.93 -4.90 -9.61
C GLY A 66 -8.59 -3.62 -10.11
N GLY A 67 -7.80 -2.64 -10.56
CA GLY A 67 -8.28 -1.42 -11.19
C GLY A 67 -9.11 -1.71 -12.45
N PHE A 68 -8.59 -2.54 -13.35
CA PHE A 68 -9.35 -2.97 -14.54
C PHE A 68 -10.63 -3.72 -14.17
N LEU A 69 -10.58 -4.61 -13.18
CA LEU A 69 -11.74 -5.36 -12.74
C LEU A 69 -12.80 -4.44 -12.14
N GLN A 70 -12.38 -3.47 -11.31
CA GLN A 70 -13.24 -2.47 -10.70
C GLN A 70 -13.91 -1.58 -11.74
N ASP A 71 -13.14 -1.09 -12.72
CA ASP A 71 -13.66 -0.17 -13.75
C ASP A 71 -14.69 -0.86 -14.65
N ARG A 72 -14.57 -2.18 -14.88
CA ARG A 72 -15.51 -2.96 -15.70
C ARG A 72 -16.70 -3.53 -14.92
N HIS A 73 -16.50 -4.01 -13.71
CA HIS A 73 -17.49 -4.81 -12.97
C HIS A 73 -17.90 -4.17 -11.62
N GLY A 74 -17.32 -3.02 -11.29
CA GLY A 74 -17.61 -2.28 -10.07
C GLY A 74 -16.81 -2.75 -8.83
N PRO A 75 -16.85 -1.96 -7.74
CA PRO A 75 -16.03 -2.18 -6.55
C PRO A 75 -16.40 -3.46 -5.79
N ARG A 76 -17.67 -3.89 -5.83
CA ARG A 76 -18.13 -5.13 -5.19
C ARG A 76 -17.45 -6.36 -5.79
N CYS A 77 -17.39 -6.45 -7.12
CA CYS A 77 -16.77 -7.59 -7.80
C CYS A 77 -15.26 -7.67 -7.48
N ALA A 78 -14.55 -6.56 -7.57
CA ALA A 78 -13.14 -6.48 -7.21
C ALA A 78 -12.91 -6.84 -5.74
N GLY A 79 -13.76 -6.36 -4.82
CA GLY A 79 -13.71 -6.69 -3.40
C GLY A 79 -13.90 -8.18 -3.12
N LEU A 80 -14.85 -8.85 -3.79
CA LEU A 80 -15.10 -10.28 -3.62
C LEU A 80 -13.93 -11.14 -4.13
N TRP A 81 -13.37 -10.81 -5.30
CA TRP A 81 -12.16 -11.48 -5.80
C TRP A 81 -10.96 -11.23 -4.88
N GLY A 82 -10.80 -10.00 -4.37
CA GLY A 82 -9.77 -9.69 -3.39
C GLY A 82 -9.92 -10.51 -2.10
N THR A 83 -11.15 -10.64 -1.61
CA THR A 83 -11.46 -11.48 -0.44
C THR A 83 -11.10 -12.96 -0.69
N ALA A 84 -11.50 -13.50 -1.84
CA ALA A 84 -11.21 -14.89 -2.19
C ALA A 84 -9.70 -15.18 -2.28
N LEU A 85 -8.94 -14.29 -2.91
CA LEU A 85 -7.49 -14.41 -3.03
C LEU A 85 -6.78 -14.27 -1.67
N LEU A 86 -7.14 -13.28 -0.86
CA LEU A 86 -6.51 -13.04 0.43
C LEU A 86 -6.78 -14.19 1.41
N CYS A 87 -8.05 -14.58 1.57
CA CYS A 87 -8.42 -15.66 2.47
C CYS A 87 -7.94 -17.01 1.95
N GLY A 88 -7.99 -17.23 0.62
CA GLY A 88 -7.41 -18.40 -0.03
C GLY A 88 -5.92 -18.52 0.26
N GLY A 89 -5.17 -17.41 0.24
CA GLY A 89 -3.76 -17.38 0.62
C GLY A 89 -3.52 -17.76 2.08
N PHE A 90 -4.34 -17.26 3.02
CA PHE A 90 -4.24 -17.65 4.42
C PHE A 90 -4.52 -19.16 4.63
N PHE A 91 -5.61 -19.67 4.07
CA PHE A 91 -5.95 -21.09 4.19
C PHE A 91 -4.93 -21.99 3.51
N ALA A 92 -4.47 -21.62 2.31
CA ALA A 92 -3.45 -22.37 1.60
C ALA A 92 -2.13 -22.43 2.39
N ALA A 93 -1.68 -21.32 2.96
CA ALA A 93 -0.51 -21.31 3.84
C ALA A 93 -0.69 -22.26 5.03
N GLY A 94 -1.84 -22.21 5.71
CA GLY A 94 -2.14 -23.10 6.83
C GLY A 94 -2.20 -24.59 6.49
N LEU A 95 -2.44 -24.94 5.20
CA LEU A 95 -2.47 -26.33 4.71
C LEU A 95 -1.10 -26.87 4.29
N LEU A 96 -0.12 -26.01 4.05
CA LEU A 96 1.19 -26.46 3.61
C LEU A 96 1.88 -27.34 4.65
N PRO A 97 2.60 -28.38 4.21
CA PRO A 97 3.42 -29.18 5.11
C PRO A 97 4.64 -28.36 5.58
N PRO A 98 5.19 -28.69 6.76
CA PRO A 98 6.46 -28.11 7.24
C PRO A 98 7.59 -28.28 6.22
N GLY A 99 8.48 -27.30 6.12
CA GLY A 99 9.63 -27.34 5.22
C GLY A 99 9.33 -27.04 3.75
N SER A 100 8.12 -26.54 3.40
CA SER A 100 7.72 -26.24 2.02
C SER A 100 7.96 -24.77 1.63
N ALA A 101 9.22 -24.33 1.68
CA ALA A 101 9.62 -22.95 1.43
C ALA A 101 9.15 -22.39 0.07
N GLU A 102 9.34 -23.12 -1.02
CA GLU A 102 8.96 -22.66 -2.36
C GLU A 102 7.44 -22.57 -2.54
N ALA A 103 6.72 -23.56 -2.00
CA ALA A 103 5.27 -23.59 -2.06
C ALA A 103 4.64 -22.43 -1.27
N PHE A 104 5.31 -21.91 -0.22
CA PHE A 104 4.84 -20.77 0.55
C PHE A 104 4.73 -19.49 -0.27
N PHE A 105 5.65 -19.24 -1.21
CA PHE A 105 5.57 -18.07 -2.09
C PHE A 105 4.32 -18.09 -2.96
N LEU A 106 4.00 -19.25 -3.54
CA LEU A 106 2.84 -19.44 -4.40
C LEU A 106 1.52 -19.46 -3.61
N ALA A 107 1.52 -20.12 -2.46
CA ALA A 107 0.32 -20.33 -1.66
C ALA A 107 -0.05 -19.09 -0.83
N PHE A 108 0.92 -18.30 -0.37
CA PHE A 108 0.70 -17.15 0.49
C PHE A 108 1.05 -15.82 -0.16
N SER A 109 2.34 -15.62 -0.54
CA SER A 109 2.82 -14.28 -0.89
C SER A 109 2.10 -13.70 -2.11
N ILE A 110 1.89 -14.49 -3.14
CA ILE A 110 1.20 -14.05 -4.36
C ILE A 110 -0.30 -13.82 -4.11
N PRO A 111 -1.08 -14.79 -3.58
CA PRO A 111 -2.51 -14.58 -3.38
C PRO A 111 -2.82 -13.48 -2.35
N ALA A 112 -2.05 -13.39 -1.26
CA ALA A 112 -2.25 -12.36 -0.25
C ALA A 112 -1.94 -10.95 -0.80
N GLY A 113 -0.87 -10.81 -1.60
CA GLY A 113 -0.52 -9.56 -2.26
C GLY A 113 -1.59 -9.13 -3.27
N LEU A 114 -2.00 -10.02 -4.17
CA LEU A 114 -3.07 -9.76 -5.15
C LEU A 114 -4.41 -9.46 -4.46
N GLY A 115 -4.78 -10.24 -3.43
CA GLY A 115 -6.03 -10.06 -2.70
C GLY A 115 -6.12 -8.70 -2.02
N THR A 116 -5.04 -8.29 -1.36
CA THR A 116 -4.94 -6.97 -0.75
C THR A 116 -5.02 -5.85 -1.79
N ALA A 117 -4.40 -6.05 -2.95
CA ALA A 117 -4.40 -5.10 -4.05
C ALA A 117 -5.77 -4.93 -4.72
N PHE A 118 -6.59 -5.96 -4.76
CA PHE A 118 -7.95 -5.86 -5.28
C PHE A 118 -8.87 -5.13 -4.29
N LEU A 119 -8.66 -5.33 -2.99
CA LEU A 119 -9.43 -4.68 -1.92
C LEU A 119 -9.08 -3.21 -1.77
N TYR A 120 -7.80 -2.85 -1.68
CA TYR A 120 -7.37 -1.51 -1.29
C TYR A 120 -7.84 -0.40 -2.25
N PRO A 121 -7.51 -0.42 -3.56
CA PRO A 121 -7.96 0.62 -4.48
C PRO A 121 -9.47 0.68 -4.63
N SER A 122 -10.15 -0.47 -4.60
CA SER A 122 -11.59 -0.57 -4.75
C SER A 122 -12.33 0.10 -3.60
N ILE A 123 -11.89 -0.14 -2.36
CA ILE A 123 -12.43 0.49 -1.17
C ILE A 123 -12.16 2.00 -1.20
N GLN A 124 -10.92 2.38 -1.53
CA GLN A 124 -10.49 3.77 -1.59
C GLN A 124 -11.31 4.59 -2.60
N SER A 125 -11.42 4.09 -3.82
CA SER A 125 -12.19 4.72 -4.89
C SER A 125 -13.68 4.81 -4.54
N CYS A 126 -14.27 3.74 -4.01
CA CYS A 126 -15.65 3.72 -3.58
C CYS A 126 -15.91 4.76 -2.47
N ALA A 127 -15.06 4.81 -1.44
CA ALA A 127 -15.19 5.78 -0.36
C ALA A 127 -15.05 7.23 -0.85
N GLN A 128 -14.11 7.51 -1.76
CA GLN A 128 -13.95 8.85 -2.36
C GLN A 128 -15.17 9.29 -3.17
N LYS A 129 -15.84 8.37 -3.88
CA LYS A 129 -17.08 8.68 -4.62
C LYS A 129 -18.23 9.06 -3.67
N TRP A 130 -18.34 8.37 -2.53
CA TRP A 130 -19.37 8.69 -1.52
C TRP A 130 -19.09 9.97 -0.74
N TYR A 131 -17.80 10.34 -0.58
CA TYR A 131 -17.35 11.55 0.13
C TYR A 131 -16.69 12.54 -0.83
N ALA A 132 -17.35 12.84 -1.96
CA ALA A 132 -16.81 13.70 -3.01
C ALA A 132 -16.34 15.07 -2.50
N ASP A 133 -17.08 15.68 -1.55
CA ASP A 133 -16.76 16.97 -0.93
C ASP A 133 -15.68 16.87 0.18
N ARG A 134 -15.40 15.66 0.67
CA ARG A 134 -14.47 15.39 1.79
C ARG A 134 -13.56 14.21 1.49
N LYS A 135 -12.97 14.19 0.29
CA LYS A 135 -12.12 13.09 -0.19
C LYS A 135 -10.95 12.77 0.76
N GLY A 136 -10.34 13.82 1.32
CA GLY A 136 -9.26 13.68 2.29
C GLY A 136 -9.67 12.93 3.56
N LEU A 137 -10.90 13.15 4.06
CA LEU A 137 -11.44 12.41 5.21
C LEU A 137 -11.58 10.92 4.88
N ALA A 138 -12.21 10.60 3.74
CA ALA A 138 -12.41 9.20 3.31
C ALA A 138 -11.07 8.48 3.14
N THR A 139 -10.15 9.10 2.41
CA THR A 139 -8.79 8.59 2.18
C THR A 139 -8.02 8.41 3.48
N GLY A 140 -8.12 9.39 4.39
CA GLY A 140 -7.45 9.37 5.68
C GLY A 140 -7.95 8.25 6.60
N VAL A 141 -9.27 8.05 6.70
CA VAL A 141 -9.86 6.99 7.54
C VAL A 141 -9.48 5.60 7.01
N ILE A 142 -9.64 5.36 5.70
CA ILE A 142 -9.28 4.09 5.08
C ILE A 142 -7.77 3.84 5.18
N GLY A 143 -6.96 4.85 4.85
CA GLY A 143 -5.49 4.76 4.95
C GLY A 143 -5.01 4.59 6.40
N GLY A 144 -5.62 5.30 7.36
CA GLY A 144 -5.34 5.17 8.78
C GLY A 144 -5.62 3.75 9.30
N ALA A 145 -6.73 3.14 8.86
CA ALA A 145 -7.05 1.74 9.18
C ALA A 145 -5.97 0.76 8.70
N VAL A 146 -5.46 0.93 7.46
CA VAL A 146 -4.30 0.16 6.98
C VAL A 146 -3.06 0.42 7.82
N GLY A 147 -2.83 1.68 8.22
CA GLY A 147 -1.70 2.03 9.08
C GLY A 147 -1.72 1.30 10.42
N LEU A 148 -2.90 1.20 11.04
CA LEU A 148 -3.08 0.52 12.34
C LEU A 148 -3.06 -1.01 12.25
N SER A 149 -3.17 -1.58 11.05
CA SER A 149 -3.25 -3.03 10.85
C SER A 149 -2.03 -3.77 11.40
N GLY A 150 -0.83 -3.19 11.29
CA GLY A 150 0.38 -3.79 11.84
C GLY A 150 0.31 -3.99 13.35
N ALA A 151 -0.20 -3.01 14.10
CA ALA A 151 -0.40 -3.15 15.54
C ALA A 151 -1.46 -4.22 15.85
N PHE A 152 -2.61 -4.17 15.16
CA PHE A 152 -3.68 -5.14 15.33
C PHE A 152 -3.22 -6.57 15.04
N LEU A 153 -2.61 -6.81 13.88
CA LEU A 153 -2.15 -8.13 13.47
C LEU A 153 -1.03 -8.65 14.37
N THR A 154 -0.14 -7.77 14.87
CA THR A 154 0.89 -8.15 15.84
C THR A 154 0.27 -8.72 17.12
N VAL A 155 -0.70 -8.03 17.70
CA VAL A 155 -1.41 -8.50 18.90
C VAL A 155 -2.18 -9.78 18.58
N PHE A 156 -2.89 -9.82 17.46
CA PHE A 156 -3.68 -10.97 17.03
C PHE A 156 -2.82 -12.23 16.87
N VAL A 157 -1.73 -12.16 16.09
CA VAL A 157 -0.85 -13.31 15.85
C VAL A 157 -0.19 -13.79 17.13
N ARG A 158 0.31 -12.89 17.98
CA ARG A 158 0.91 -13.28 19.26
C ARG A 158 -0.10 -13.95 20.18
N THR A 159 -1.32 -13.46 20.24
CA THR A 159 -2.39 -14.06 21.05
C THR A 159 -2.81 -15.40 20.46
N ALA A 160 -2.92 -15.50 19.14
CA ALA A 160 -3.27 -16.74 18.46
C ALA A 160 -2.18 -17.81 18.60
N VAL A 161 -0.89 -17.43 18.48
CA VAL A 161 0.25 -18.35 18.62
C VAL A 161 0.46 -18.79 20.08
N ARG A 162 0.18 -17.93 21.05
CA ARG A 162 0.35 -18.24 22.50
C ARG A 162 -0.92 -18.78 23.17
N GLY A 163 -2.09 -18.70 22.52
CA GLY A 163 -3.38 -19.03 23.08
C GLY A 163 -3.92 -20.39 22.63
N PHE A 164 -5.21 -20.45 22.31
CA PHE A 164 -5.95 -21.66 21.96
C PHE A 164 -5.35 -22.45 20.75
N TRP A 165 -4.57 -21.78 19.89
CA TRP A 165 -3.95 -22.31 18.67
C TRP A 165 -2.50 -22.77 18.85
N VAL A 166 -1.99 -22.80 20.07
CA VAL A 166 -0.62 -23.22 20.43
C VAL A 166 -0.23 -24.57 19.80
N VAL A 167 -1.18 -25.48 19.62
CA VAL A 167 -0.94 -26.82 19.08
C VAL A 167 -0.53 -26.80 17.60
N GLN A 168 -0.84 -25.73 16.86
CA GLN A 168 -0.59 -25.63 15.40
C GLN A 168 0.39 -24.51 14.99
N GLY A 169 0.98 -23.79 15.96
CA GLY A 169 1.96 -22.75 15.68
C GLY A 169 1.48 -21.70 14.68
N ILE A 170 2.34 -21.28 13.73
CA ILE A 170 2.03 -20.27 12.71
C ILE A 170 0.95 -20.75 11.73
N ARG A 171 0.82 -22.03 11.46
CA ARG A 171 -0.24 -22.60 10.61
C ARG A 171 -1.61 -22.33 11.22
N GLY A 172 -1.76 -22.54 12.54
CA GLY A 172 -2.98 -22.20 13.27
C GLY A 172 -3.29 -20.71 13.22
N ALA A 173 -2.28 -19.85 13.28
CA ALA A 173 -2.44 -18.40 13.14
C ALA A 173 -2.98 -18.03 11.73
N PHE A 174 -2.49 -18.67 10.67
CA PHE A 174 -3.02 -18.47 9.31
C PHE A 174 -4.48 -18.92 9.17
N TRP A 175 -4.84 -20.07 9.75
CA TRP A 175 -6.25 -20.51 9.80
C TRP A 175 -7.13 -19.52 10.56
N ALA A 176 -6.68 -19.03 11.71
CA ALA A 176 -7.41 -18.04 12.50
C ALA A 176 -7.58 -16.71 11.74
N LEU A 177 -6.51 -16.24 11.08
CA LEU A 177 -6.58 -15.05 10.23
C LEU A 177 -7.56 -15.23 9.09
N GLY A 178 -7.52 -16.36 8.38
CA GLY A 178 -8.48 -16.67 7.32
C GLY A 178 -9.92 -16.69 7.84
N ALA A 179 -10.17 -17.33 8.97
CA ALA A 179 -11.48 -17.43 9.59
C ALA A 179 -12.06 -16.08 10.04
N VAL A 180 -11.21 -15.15 10.54
CA VAL A 180 -11.64 -13.79 10.94
C VAL A 180 -11.76 -12.87 9.72
N THR A 181 -10.81 -12.96 8.79
CA THR A 181 -10.75 -12.06 7.62
C THR A 181 -11.88 -12.36 6.63
N LEU A 182 -12.23 -13.64 6.44
CA LEU A 182 -13.25 -14.05 5.48
C LEU A 182 -14.62 -13.39 5.73
N PRO A 183 -15.25 -13.48 6.91
CA PRO A 183 -16.56 -12.86 7.13
C PRO A 183 -16.50 -11.33 7.05
N VAL A 184 -15.44 -10.69 7.58
CA VAL A 184 -15.30 -9.24 7.55
C VAL A 184 -15.13 -8.74 6.11
N CYS A 185 -14.22 -9.34 5.35
CA CYS A 185 -13.99 -8.95 3.96
C CYS A 185 -15.18 -9.32 3.06
N LEU A 186 -15.84 -10.45 3.27
CA LEU A 186 -17.02 -10.86 2.50
C LEU A 186 -18.17 -9.88 2.72
N VAL A 187 -18.56 -9.65 3.97
CA VAL A 187 -19.65 -8.72 4.31
C VAL A 187 -19.29 -7.30 3.85
N GLY A 188 -18.08 -6.85 4.15
CA GLY A 188 -17.62 -5.53 3.73
C GLY A 188 -17.62 -5.36 2.21
N SER A 189 -17.15 -6.35 1.44
CA SER A 189 -17.16 -6.32 -0.04
C SER A 189 -18.58 -6.33 -0.61
N LEU A 190 -19.52 -7.03 0.01
CA LEU A 190 -20.93 -7.02 -0.38
C LEU A 190 -21.59 -5.63 -0.15
N LEU A 191 -21.11 -4.88 0.83
CA LEU A 191 -21.57 -3.51 1.10
C LEU A 191 -20.95 -2.47 0.15
N LEU A 192 -19.79 -2.76 -0.49
CA LEU A 192 -19.17 -1.85 -1.44
C LEU A 192 -20.09 -1.62 -2.64
N GLN A 193 -20.50 -0.38 -2.82
CA GLN A 193 -21.37 0.02 -3.92
C GLN A 193 -21.08 1.48 -4.27
N ASP A 194 -21.00 1.78 -5.57
CA ASP A 194 -20.93 3.16 -6.03
C ASP A 194 -22.22 3.91 -5.65
N PRO A 195 -22.13 5.21 -5.36
CA PRO A 195 -23.31 6.02 -5.06
C PRO A 195 -24.31 5.93 -6.21
N PRO A 196 -25.63 5.96 -5.93
CA PRO A 196 -26.65 5.99 -6.97
C PRO A 196 -26.40 7.20 -7.87
N GLN A 197 -26.40 6.98 -9.17
CA GLN A 197 -26.31 8.06 -10.15
C GLN A 197 -27.63 8.87 -10.09
N THR A 198 -27.73 9.73 -9.10
CA THR A 198 -28.74 10.79 -9.14
C THR A 198 -28.30 11.74 -10.24
N GLY A 199 -28.93 11.70 -11.41
CA GLY A 199 -28.89 12.52 -12.63
C GLY A 199 -28.03 13.80 -12.71
N GLN A 200 -27.23 14.09 -11.77
CA GLN A 200 -26.13 15.03 -11.80
C GLN A 200 -24.89 14.26 -12.27
N THR A 201 -24.77 14.08 -13.59
CA THR A 201 -23.47 14.13 -14.22
C THR A 201 -22.74 15.24 -13.46
N GLN A 202 -21.69 14.88 -12.69
CA GLN A 202 -20.80 15.92 -12.21
C GLN A 202 -20.35 16.67 -13.45
N LYS A 203 -21.03 17.79 -13.73
CA LYS A 203 -20.52 18.76 -14.70
C LYS A 203 -19.10 19.01 -14.24
N PRO A 204 -18.10 18.88 -15.11
CA PRO A 204 -16.78 19.34 -14.79
C PRO A 204 -16.98 20.75 -14.25
N GLN A 205 -16.51 21.03 -13.05
CA GLN A 205 -16.52 22.39 -12.54
C GLN A 205 -15.79 23.22 -13.59
N GLU A 206 -16.56 24.00 -14.34
CA GLU A 206 -16.10 24.95 -15.33
C GLU A 206 -15.36 26.11 -14.63
N ASN A 207 -14.27 25.80 -13.99
CA ASN A 207 -13.26 26.79 -13.65
C ASN A 207 -12.14 26.68 -14.67
N GLY A 208 -12.40 27.00 -15.95
CA GLY A 208 -11.43 27.39 -16.97
C GLY A 208 -10.09 26.64 -17.08
N LYS A 209 -9.89 25.55 -16.33
CA LYS A 209 -8.71 24.69 -16.39
C LYS A 209 -9.01 23.54 -17.35
N ASN A 210 -8.25 23.47 -18.43
CA ASN A 210 -8.25 22.37 -19.36
C ASN A 210 -8.26 21.04 -18.58
N ILE A 211 -9.36 20.27 -18.72
CA ILE A 211 -9.51 18.98 -18.04
C ILE A 211 -8.51 18.04 -18.68
N ILE A 212 -7.48 17.68 -17.91
CA ILE A 212 -6.53 16.66 -18.32
C ILE A 212 -7.22 15.30 -18.09
N ASP A 213 -7.35 14.53 -19.16
CA ASP A 213 -7.87 13.16 -19.13
C ASP A 213 -6.96 12.29 -20.00
N LEU A 214 -6.06 11.58 -19.34
CA LEU A 214 -5.12 10.71 -20.01
C LEU A 214 -5.51 9.25 -19.81
N ALA A 215 -5.78 8.58 -20.93
CA ALA A 215 -5.88 7.12 -20.93
C ALA A 215 -4.53 6.50 -20.50
N PRO A 216 -4.52 5.29 -19.91
CA PRO A 216 -3.30 4.65 -19.41
C PRO A 216 -2.17 4.59 -20.43
N GLN A 217 -2.49 4.31 -21.69
CA GLN A 217 -1.50 4.28 -22.79
C GLN A 217 -0.85 5.64 -23.07
N GLN A 218 -1.61 6.71 -22.93
CA GLN A 218 -1.12 8.08 -23.08
C GLN A 218 -0.26 8.48 -21.88
N MET A 219 -0.73 8.15 -20.66
CA MET A 219 -0.02 8.38 -19.41
C MET A 219 1.36 7.74 -19.42
N LEU A 220 1.49 6.46 -19.82
CA LEU A 220 2.74 5.72 -19.88
C LEU A 220 3.80 6.37 -20.80
N ARG A 221 3.38 7.20 -21.78
CA ARG A 221 4.27 7.94 -22.67
C ARG A 221 4.74 9.27 -22.09
N THR A 222 4.22 9.70 -20.94
CA THR A 222 4.59 10.96 -20.32
C THR A 222 5.82 10.82 -19.42
N LYS A 223 6.65 11.86 -19.38
CA LYS A 223 7.76 11.95 -18.41
C LYS A 223 7.27 11.96 -16.98
N GLN A 224 6.10 12.52 -16.74
CA GLN A 224 5.46 12.64 -15.43
C GLN A 224 5.14 11.27 -14.83
N TYR A 225 4.68 10.31 -15.64
CA TYR A 225 4.49 8.94 -15.21
C TYR A 225 5.79 8.32 -14.68
N TRP A 226 6.88 8.39 -15.46
CA TRP A 226 8.14 7.79 -15.06
C TRP A 226 8.78 8.44 -13.85
N LEU A 227 8.60 9.76 -13.69
CA LEU A 227 9.03 10.48 -12.49
C LEU A 227 8.22 10.07 -11.25
N CYS A 228 6.89 9.94 -11.37
CA CYS A 228 6.04 9.48 -10.27
C CYS A 228 6.32 8.01 -9.92
N ALA A 229 6.38 7.11 -10.90
CA ALA A 229 6.69 5.70 -10.69
C ALA A 229 8.09 5.51 -10.08
N GLY A 230 9.07 6.32 -10.53
CA GLY A 230 10.40 6.38 -9.93
C GLY A 230 10.37 6.86 -8.48
N ALA A 231 9.62 7.91 -8.17
CA ALA A 231 9.46 8.38 -6.80
C ALA A 231 8.83 7.31 -5.91
N VAL A 232 7.80 6.60 -6.39
CA VAL A 232 7.19 5.46 -5.67
C VAL A 232 8.21 4.35 -5.43
N CYS A 233 8.99 3.98 -6.45
CA CYS A 233 10.06 2.99 -6.34
C CYS A 233 11.09 3.41 -5.27
N PHE A 234 11.56 4.64 -5.32
CA PHE A 234 12.57 5.17 -4.39
C PHE A 234 12.04 5.46 -2.99
N SER A 235 10.74 5.44 -2.76
CA SER A 235 10.18 5.53 -1.39
C SER A 235 10.27 4.21 -0.62
N THR A 236 10.38 3.07 -1.31
CA THR A 236 10.30 1.73 -0.71
C THR A 236 11.45 1.37 0.24
N PRO A 237 12.73 1.74 -0.01
CA PRO A 237 13.86 1.33 0.84
C PRO A 237 13.74 1.81 2.27
N ALA A 238 13.13 2.98 2.50
CA ALA A 238 12.96 3.56 3.82
C ALA A 238 12.27 2.61 4.84
N VAL A 239 11.41 1.74 4.36
CA VAL A 239 10.68 0.78 5.20
C VAL A 239 10.98 -0.65 4.82
N LEU A 240 10.97 -1.00 3.52
CA LEU A 240 11.01 -2.40 3.09
C LEU A 240 12.36 -3.08 3.34
N LEU A 241 13.46 -2.33 3.44
CA LEU A 241 14.76 -2.87 3.85
C LEU A 241 14.85 -3.19 5.34
N PHE A 242 14.02 -2.54 6.17
CA PHE A 242 14.09 -2.66 7.63
C PHE A 242 12.94 -3.44 8.24
N SER A 243 11.75 -3.38 7.65
CA SER A 243 10.54 -4.02 8.17
C SER A 243 10.73 -5.52 8.49
N PRO A 244 11.35 -6.32 7.61
CA PRO A 244 11.59 -7.73 7.90
C PRO A 244 12.53 -7.98 9.09
N ILE A 245 13.49 -7.10 9.31
CA ILE A 245 14.57 -7.30 10.30
C ILE A 245 14.45 -6.39 11.53
N ILE A 246 13.38 -5.58 11.64
CA ILE A 246 13.31 -4.51 12.64
C ILE A 246 13.40 -5.03 14.08
N LEU A 247 12.82 -6.18 14.38
CA LEU A 247 12.89 -6.79 15.71
C LEU A 247 14.32 -7.23 16.03
N LYS A 248 14.96 -7.95 15.10
CA LYS A 248 16.36 -8.39 15.21
C LYS A 248 17.29 -7.19 15.38
N LEU A 249 17.15 -6.19 14.51
CA LEU A 249 17.95 -4.96 14.55
C LEU A 249 17.77 -4.19 15.87
N GLY A 250 16.54 -4.15 16.42
CA GLY A 250 16.27 -3.56 17.73
C GLY A 250 17.01 -4.26 18.86
N MET A 251 16.98 -5.59 18.87
CA MET A 251 17.68 -6.40 19.88
C MET A 251 19.21 -6.27 19.75
N GLU A 252 19.77 -6.31 18.54
CA GLU A 252 21.19 -6.10 18.28
C GLU A 252 21.67 -4.70 18.73
N ARG A 253 20.76 -3.72 18.81
CA ARG A 253 21.03 -2.34 19.22
C ARG A 253 20.59 -2.02 20.66
N GLY A 254 20.51 -3.04 21.51
CA GLY A 254 20.32 -2.90 22.96
C GLY A 254 18.88 -2.81 23.43
N LEU A 255 17.90 -3.25 22.65
CA LEU A 255 16.52 -3.39 23.10
C LEU A 255 16.26 -4.84 23.56
N GLU A 256 15.52 -5.00 24.66
CA GLU A 256 14.95 -6.28 25.03
C GLU A 256 13.86 -6.68 24.02
N GLU A 257 13.58 -7.98 23.87
CA GLU A 257 12.61 -8.52 22.90
C GLU A 257 11.23 -7.83 23.02
N GLN A 258 10.73 -7.66 24.25
CA GLN A 258 9.45 -6.99 24.46
C GLN A 258 9.47 -5.51 24.06
N THR A 259 10.61 -4.85 24.28
CA THR A 259 10.78 -3.44 23.90
C THR A 259 10.97 -3.29 22.39
N ALA A 260 11.65 -4.22 21.72
CA ALA A 260 11.81 -4.24 20.28
C ALA A 260 10.46 -4.29 19.54
N LEU A 261 9.45 -4.94 20.11
CA LEU A 261 8.09 -4.95 19.53
C LEU A 261 7.45 -3.57 19.41
N TRP A 262 7.81 -2.64 20.27
CA TRP A 262 7.34 -1.27 20.15
C TRP A 262 7.77 -0.63 18.83
N SER A 263 8.83 -1.12 18.18
CA SER A 263 9.17 -0.68 16.82
C SER A 263 8.05 -0.97 15.84
N VAL A 264 7.42 -2.13 15.89
CA VAL A 264 6.30 -2.49 15.00
C VAL A 264 5.04 -1.72 15.39
N VAL A 265 4.73 -1.62 16.69
CA VAL A 265 3.52 -0.93 17.18
C VAL A 265 3.59 0.56 16.86
N LEU A 266 4.68 1.24 17.26
CA LEU A 266 4.85 2.67 17.00
C LEU A 266 5.11 2.96 15.51
N GLY A 267 5.73 2.03 14.77
CA GLY A 267 5.79 2.07 13.32
C GLY A 267 4.39 2.08 12.69
N SER A 268 3.47 1.25 13.20
CA SER A 268 2.07 1.22 12.74
C SER A 268 1.32 2.50 13.08
N VAL A 269 1.53 3.06 14.27
CA VAL A 269 0.98 4.38 14.66
C VAL A 269 1.53 5.48 13.75
N GLY A 270 2.84 5.48 13.47
CA GLY A 270 3.46 6.39 12.53
C GLY A 270 2.86 6.28 11.12
N SER A 271 2.67 5.05 10.64
CA SER A 271 2.02 4.76 9.36
C SER A 271 0.60 5.31 9.30
N ALA A 272 -0.21 5.10 10.35
CA ALA A 272 -1.57 5.61 10.44
C ALA A 272 -1.61 7.15 10.46
N ALA A 273 -0.75 7.76 11.27
CA ALA A 273 -0.63 9.21 11.36
C ALA A 273 -0.21 9.83 10.01
N GLY A 274 0.77 9.24 9.33
CA GLY A 274 1.22 9.71 8.02
C GLY A 274 0.09 9.67 6.98
N ARG A 275 -0.66 8.57 6.92
CA ARG A 275 -1.79 8.39 6.00
C ARG A 275 -2.97 9.32 6.31
N LEU A 276 -3.17 9.66 7.57
CA LEU A 276 -4.26 10.55 7.98
C LEU A 276 -3.88 12.03 7.79
N LEU A 277 -2.70 12.44 8.26
CA LEU A 277 -2.34 13.85 8.37
C LEU A 277 -1.80 14.44 7.06
N MET A 278 -0.99 13.68 6.32
CA MET A 278 -0.27 14.24 5.18
C MET A 278 -1.12 14.51 3.94
N PRO A 279 -2.16 13.73 3.61
CA PRO A 279 -3.10 14.13 2.56
C PRO A 279 -3.80 15.46 2.88
N LEU A 280 -4.21 15.67 4.16
CA LEU A 280 -4.83 16.92 4.60
C LEU A 280 -3.86 18.11 4.50
N LEU A 281 -2.63 17.91 4.90
CA LEU A 281 -1.58 18.93 4.77
C LEU A 281 -1.29 19.23 3.30
N SER A 282 -1.23 18.19 2.46
CA SER A 282 -0.97 18.33 1.03
C SER A 282 -2.08 19.08 0.27
N ASP A 283 -3.32 19.07 0.80
CA ASP A 283 -4.41 19.90 0.28
C ASP A 283 -4.15 21.40 0.49
N ARG A 284 -3.39 21.78 1.55
CA ARG A 284 -3.10 23.16 1.90
C ARG A 284 -1.84 23.70 1.23
N ILE A 285 -0.74 22.94 1.29
CA ILE A 285 0.59 23.39 0.82
C ILE A 285 0.93 22.88 -0.60
N GLY A 286 0.08 22.00 -1.15
CA GLY A 286 0.28 21.35 -2.45
C GLY A 286 0.95 19.97 -2.34
N ARG A 287 0.66 19.07 -3.30
CA ARG A 287 1.14 17.69 -3.32
C ARG A 287 2.67 17.64 -3.43
N ARG A 288 3.22 18.35 -4.41
CA ARG A 288 4.65 18.36 -4.72
C ARG A 288 5.52 18.84 -3.55
N PRO A 289 5.28 19.99 -2.89
CA PRO A 289 6.03 20.40 -1.72
C PRO A 289 5.95 19.41 -0.56
N THR A 290 4.77 18.81 -0.35
CA THR A 290 4.57 17.78 0.68
C THR A 290 5.45 16.57 0.44
N ASP A 291 5.46 16.03 -0.79
CA ASP A 291 6.26 14.85 -1.13
C ASP A 291 7.77 15.15 -1.06
N MET A 292 8.18 16.35 -1.47
CA MET A 292 9.58 16.79 -1.33
C MET A 292 10.01 16.86 0.16
N LEU A 293 9.15 17.40 1.03
CA LEU A 293 9.40 17.44 2.48
C LEU A 293 9.53 16.02 3.04
N LEU A 294 8.62 15.12 2.67
CA LEU A 294 8.62 13.73 3.14
C LEU A 294 9.90 12.98 2.72
N PHE A 295 10.36 13.17 1.49
CA PHE A 295 11.62 12.58 1.03
C PHE A 295 12.83 13.16 1.77
N ALA A 296 12.87 14.47 2.01
CA ALA A 296 13.96 15.12 2.76
C ALA A 296 14.01 14.61 4.21
N VAL A 297 12.85 14.52 4.88
CA VAL A 297 12.74 13.96 6.24
C VAL A 297 13.14 12.49 6.26
N SER A 298 12.68 11.69 5.27
CA SER A 298 13.04 10.28 5.14
C SER A 298 14.55 10.07 4.97
N ALA A 299 15.21 10.91 4.18
CA ALA A 299 16.68 10.87 4.02
C ALA A 299 17.39 11.14 5.36
N GLY A 300 16.98 12.19 6.07
CA GLY A 300 17.55 12.53 7.38
C GLY A 300 17.32 11.45 8.43
N LEU A 301 16.11 10.89 8.49
CA LEU A 301 15.79 9.76 9.39
C LEU A 301 16.58 8.50 9.04
N SER A 302 16.74 8.17 7.74
CA SER A 302 17.53 7.01 7.30
C SER A 302 19.01 7.15 7.68
N ALA A 303 19.57 8.35 7.55
CA ALA A 303 20.93 8.65 8.00
C ALA A 303 21.06 8.56 9.53
N GLY A 304 20.13 9.16 10.28
CA GLY A 304 20.10 9.06 11.75
C GLY A 304 19.90 7.62 12.24
N PHE A 305 19.12 6.83 11.52
CA PHE A 305 18.87 5.43 11.84
C PHE A 305 20.15 4.59 11.79
N ALA A 306 21.14 4.93 10.96
CA ALA A 306 22.43 4.24 10.91
C ALA A 306 23.16 4.27 12.27
N PHE A 307 22.96 5.32 13.06
CA PHE A 307 23.61 5.53 14.35
C PHE A 307 22.67 5.35 15.55
N ALA A 308 21.40 5.09 15.32
CA ALA A 308 20.40 4.97 16.37
C ALA A 308 20.62 3.70 17.21
N GLN A 309 20.48 3.84 18.53
CA GLN A 309 20.54 2.76 19.52
C GLN A 309 19.34 2.82 20.46
N GLY A 310 19.00 1.72 21.10
CA GLY A 310 17.90 1.62 22.03
C GLY A 310 16.59 2.21 21.46
N TRP A 311 15.91 3.07 22.21
CA TRP A 311 14.67 3.74 21.78
C TRP A 311 14.83 4.63 20.54
N GLY A 312 16.04 5.03 20.18
CA GLY A 312 16.31 5.73 18.94
C GLY A 312 15.97 4.90 17.70
N VAL A 313 16.15 3.57 17.77
CA VAL A 313 15.73 2.64 16.71
C VAL A 313 14.21 2.72 16.49
N VAL A 314 13.45 2.68 17.58
CA VAL A 314 11.97 2.75 17.55
C VAL A 314 11.50 4.07 16.96
N ALA A 315 12.08 5.18 17.41
CA ALA A 315 11.71 6.53 16.96
C ALA A 315 12.02 6.74 15.47
N CYS A 316 13.22 6.36 15.02
CA CYS A 316 13.61 6.46 13.61
C CYS A 316 12.72 5.60 12.72
N TYR A 317 12.47 4.35 13.12
CA TYR A 317 11.61 3.46 12.32
C TYR A 317 10.16 3.96 12.26
N ALA A 318 9.61 4.45 13.37
CA ALA A 318 8.27 5.07 13.38
C ALA A 318 8.21 6.31 12.46
N GLY A 319 9.25 7.14 12.44
CA GLY A 319 9.34 8.26 11.51
C GLY A 319 9.47 7.85 10.05
N LEU A 320 10.25 6.80 9.74
CA LEU A 320 10.39 6.25 8.40
C LEU A 320 9.07 5.65 7.89
N THR A 321 8.35 4.91 8.74
CA THR A 321 7.02 4.37 8.39
C THR A 321 5.98 5.47 8.21
N PHE A 322 6.07 6.56 8.98
CA PHE A 322 5.28 7.77 8.77
C PHE A 322 5.52 8.35 7.37
N CYS A 323 6.77 8.61 7.00
CA CYS A 323 7.12 9.22 5.70
C CYS A 323 6.69 8.33 4.52
N TYR A 324 7.01 7.03 4.56
CA TYR A 324 6.64 6.07 3.52
C TYR A 324 5.12 5.99 3.31
N SER A 325 4.38 5.87 4.42
CA SER A 325 2.94 5.74 4.38
C SER A 325 2.24 7.03 3.93
N ALA A 326 2.81 8.17 4.29
CA ALA A 326 2.36 9.48 3.86
C ALA A 326 2.50 9.67 2.34
N LEU A 327 3.67 9.32 1.78
CA LEU A 327 3.91 9.33 0.32
C LEU A 327 2.90 8.45 -0.41
N ALA A 328 2.68 7.22 0.09
CA ALA A 328 1.70 6.31 -0.48
C ALA A 328 0.26 6.85 -0.41
N ALA A 329 -0.09 7.63 0.61
CA ALA A 329 -1.43 8.20 0.78
C ALA A 329 -1.65 9.47 -0.07
N VAL A 330 -0.62 10.24 -0.36
CA VAL A 330 -0.70 11.43 -1.25
C VAL A 330 -0.75 11.01 -2.72
N LEU A 331 -0.16 9.88 -3.09
CA LEU A 331 -0.02 9.40 -4.47
C LEU A 331 -1.35 9.31 -5.26
N PRO A 332 -2.47 8.78 -4.73
CA PRO A 332 -3.73 8.74 -5.49
C PRO A 332 -4.23 10.12 -5.89
N ALA A 333 -4.10 11.11 -5.00
CA ALA A 333 -4.48 12.48 -5.28
C ALA A 333 -3.52 13.13 -6.30
N LEU A 334 -2.21 12.92 -6.15
CA LEU A 334 -1.22 13.37 -7.14
C LEU A 334 -1.48 12.75 -8.52
N SER A 335 -1.85 11.47 -8.59
CA SER A 335 -2.20 10.79 -9.83
C SER A 335 -3.41 11.43 -10.52
N THR A 336 -4.47 11.71 -9.77
CA THR A 336 -5.67 12.35 -10.33
C THR A 336 -5.44 13.80 -10.73
N ASP A 337 -4.60 14.53 -10.01
CA ASP A 337 -4.23 15.91 -10.33
C ASP A 337 -3.40 16.00 -11.64
N LEU A 338 -2.58 14.97 -11.94
CA LEU A 338 -1.71 14.93 -13.11
C LEU A 338 -2.36 14.29 -14.33
N PHE A 339 -3.19 13.26 -14.18
CA PHE A 339 -3.67 12.40 -15.26
C PHE A 339 -5.18 12.38 -15.43
N GLY A 340 -5.94 12.97 -14.51
CA GLY A 340 -7.39 13.05 -14.57
C GLY A 340 -8.12 11.92 -13.85
N PHE A 341 -9.45 12.05 -13.77
CA PHE A 341 -10.34 11.17 -13.01
C PHE A 341 -10.85 9.92 -13.75
N PRO A 342 -11.15 9.96 -15.06
CA PRO A 342 -11.85 8.87 -15.75
C PRO A 342 -11.14 7.50 -15.65
N HIS A 343 -9.82 7.51 -15.65
CA HIS A 343 -8.99 6.31 -15.55
C HIS A 343 -8.20 6.23 -14.24
N ALA A 344 -8.69 6.88 -13.17
CA ALA A 344 -7.93 7.05 -11.93
C ALA A 344 -7.50 5.72 -11.28
N GLY A 345 -8.36 4.70 -11.31
CA GLY A 345 -8.06 3.38 -10.73
C GLY A 345 -6.91 2.69 -11.45
N VAL A 346 -6.99 2.59 -12.76
CA VAL A 346 -5.95 1.96 -13.59
C VAL A 346 -4.65 2.77 -13.59
N ASN A 347 -4.74 4.09 -13.72
CA ASN A 347 -3.58 4.99 -13.70
C ASN A 347 -2.82 4.89 -12.37
N TYR A 348 -3.54 4.85 -11.25
CA TYR A 348 -2.94 4.60 -9.94
C TYR A 348 -2.28 3.22 -9.89
N GLY A 349 -2.92 2.17 -10.43
CA GLY A 349 -2.37 0.83 -10.49
C GLY A 349 -1.02 0.79 -11.22
N PHE A 350 -0.90 1.47 -12.35
CA PHE A 350 0.37 1.57 -13.06
C PHE A 350 1.46 2.31 -12.26
N LEU A 351 1.11 3.35 -11.52
CA LEU A 351 2.06 4.04 -10.63
C LEU A 351 2.52 3.13 -9.48
N ALA A 352 1.61 2.31 -8.94
CA ALA A 352 1.91 1.34 -7.89
C ALA A 352 2.92 0.25 -8.32
N LEU A 353 3.10 0.00 -9.63
CA LEU A 353 4.17 -0.87 -10.15
C LEU A 353 5.57 -0.38 -9.73
N GLY A 354 5.76 0.91 -9.53
CA GLY A 354 7.00 1.43 -8.94
C GLY A 354 7.32 0.81 -7.59
N GLN A 355 6.29 0.56 -6.77
CA GLN A 355 6.45 -0.14 -5.49
C GLN A 355 6.86 -1.61 -5.68
N SER A 356 6.28 -2.31 -6.67
CA SER A 356 6.69 -3.68 -7.02
C SER A 356 8.16 -3.76 -7.42
N VAL A 357 8.60 -2.86 -8.27
CA VAL A 357 10.01 -2.79 -8.69
C VAL A 357 10.90 -2.53 -7.48
N GLY A 358 10.57 -1.53 -6.67
CA GLY A 358 11.39 -1.17 -5.51
C GLY A 358 11.45 -2.25 -4.43
N SER A 359 10.34 -2.98 -4.21
CA SER A 359 10.28 -4.04 -3.19
C SER A 359 11.15 -5.25 -3.51
N LEU A 360 11.42 -5.50 -4.78
CA LEU A 360 12.29 -6.59 -5.23
C LEU A 360 13.72 -6.10 -5.48
N ALA A 361 13.87 -4.97 -6.17
CA ALA A 361 15.17 -4.48 -6.61
C ALA A 361 16.10 -4.11 -5.44
N PHE A 362 15.59 -3.42 -4.42
CA PHE A 362 16.44 -2.94 -3.33
C PHE A 362 16.90 -4.06 -2.38
N PRO A 363 16.05 -5.00 -1.91
CA PRO A 363 16.53 -6.15 -1.15
C PRO A 363 17.47 -7.03 -1.95
N PHE A 364 17.19 -7.26 -3.25
CA PHE A 364 18.08 -7.98 -4.14
C PHE A 364 19.46 -7.30 -4.25
N ALA A 365 19.49 -6.00 -4.50
CA ALA A 365 20.73 -5.23 -4.57
C ALA A 365 21.50 -5.25 -3.23
N ALA A 366 20.80 -5.09 -2.11
CA ALA A 366 21.42 -5.15 -0.78
C ALA A 366 22.12 -6.49 -0.54
N ASN A 367 21.47 -7.60 -0.91
CA ASN A 367 22.03 -8.94 -0.75
C ASN A 367 23.16 -9.23 -1.76
N PHE A 368 22.95 -8.87 -3.04
CA PHE A 368 23.92 -9.14 -4.11
C PHE A 368 25.25 -8.41 -3.90
N PHE A 369 25.20 -7.17 -3.44
CA PHE A 369 26.41 -6.37 -3.18
C PHE A 369 26.95 -6.52 -1.75
N GLY A 370 26.38 -7.40 -0.92
CA GLY A 370 26.80 -7.57 0.49
C GLY A 370 26.62 -6.31 1.34
N LEU A 371 25.69 -5.42 0.95
CA LEU A 371 25.49 -4.11 1.58
C LEU A 371 24.60 -4.20 2.83
N GLU A 372 24.72 -5.23 3.64
CA GLU A 372 23.91 -5.35 4.87
C GLU A 372 24.14 -4.16 5.81
N ALA A 373 25.39 -3.78 6.04
CA ALA A 373 25.75 -2.57 6.77
C ALA A 373 25.39 -1.27 6.01
N GLY A 374 25.27 -1.34 4.67
CA GLY A 374 24.97 -0.22 3.79
C GLY A 374 23.48 0.07 3.57
N ARG A 375 22.55 -0.72 4.13
CA ARG A 375 21.09 -0.56 3.92
C ARG A 375 20.59 0.85 4.23
N HIS A 376 21.14 1.48 5.27
CA HIS A 376 20.79 2.85 5.65
C HIS A 376 21.17 3.87 4.57
N TRP A 377 22.39 3.75 4.03
CA TRP A 377 22.88 4.64 2.98
C TRP A 377 22.17 4.41 1.64
N MET A 378 21.77 3.19 1.38
CA MET A 378 20.91 2.88 0.22
C MET A 378 19.55 3.57 0.37
N ALA A 379 18.95 3.57 1.56
CA ALA A 379 17.70 4.29 1.83
C ALA A 379 17.88 5.80 1.71
N VAL A 380 19.01 6.37 2.17
CA VAL A 380 19.35 7.79 1.99
C VAL A 380 19.46 8.14 0.51
N ALA A 381 20.22 7.36 -0.27
CA ALA A 381 20.41 7.59 -1.69
C ALA A 381 19.09 7.51 -2.46
N ALA A 382 18.25 6.50 -2.14
CA ALA A 382 16.94 6.36 -2.73
C ALA A 382 16.02 7.54 -2.38
N ALA A 383 16.00 7.99 -1.13
CA ALA A 383 15.21 9.17 -0.73
C ALA A 383 15.67 10.43 -1.48
N GLY A 384 16.98 10.61 -1.69
CA GLY A 384 17.53 11.68 -2.53
C GLY A 384 17.09 11.60 -3.98
N ALA A 385 17.09 10.39 -4.58
CA ALA A 385 16.60 10.16 -5.93
C ALA A 385 15.09 10.42 -6.04
N GLY A 386 14.29 9.97 -5.07
CA GLY A 386 12.85 10.26 -4.99
C GLY A 386 12.57 11.76 -4.90
N PHE A 387 13.33 12.48 -4.06
CA PHE A 387 13.26 13.94 -3.98
C PHE A 387 13.54 14.60 -5.33
N ALA A 388 14.57 14.15 -6.04
CA ALA A 388 14.91 14.67 -7.37
C ALA A 388 13.80 14.40 -8.39
N CYS A 389 13.18 13.21 -8.37
CA CYS A 389 12.03 12.88 -9.21
C CYS A 389 10.87 13.84 -8.98
N ILE A 390 10.47 14.06 -7.71
CA ILE A 390 9.37 14.99 -7.38
C ILE A 390 9.73 16.44 -7.71
N ARG A 391 10.98 16.85 -7.50
CA ARG A 391 11.45 18.20 -7.88
C ARG A 391 11.37 18.44 -9.38
N ALA A 392 11.66 17.43 -10.19
CA ALA A 392 11.59 17.50 -11.65
C ALA A 392 10.15 17.43 -12.20
N LEU A 393 9.18 17.06 -11.37
CA LEU A 393 7.78 16.91 -11.77
C LEU A 393 7.19 18.28 -12.13
N ARG A 394 6.60 18.37 -13.33
CA ARG A 394 5.87 19.54 -13.83
C ARG A 394 4.45 19.13 -14.18
N PRO A 395 3.47 20.05 -14.15
CA PRO A 395 2.13 19.77 -14.66
C PRO A 395 2.20 19.21 -16.08
N VAL A 396 1.27 18.32 -16.42
CA VAL A 396 1.13 17.84 -17.80
C VAL A 396 0.54 18.98 -18.63
N GLU A 397 1.23 19.37 -19.69
CA GLU A 397 0.66 20.32 -20.64
C GLU A 397 -0.44 19.62 -21.45
N PRO A 398 -1.63 20.23 -21.61
CA PRO A 398 -2.64 19.70 -22.49
C PRO A 398 -2.03 19.57 -23.90
N SER A 399 -2.10 18.39 -24.48
CA SER A 399 -1.68 18.22 -25.88
C SER A 399 -2.51 19.18 -26.73
N ALA A 400 -1.89 20.25 -27.22
CA ALA A 400 -2.52 21.13 -28.19
C ALA A 400 -3.02 20.23 -29.33
N GLY A 401 -4.34 20.26 -29.56
CA GLY A 401 -5.04 19.35 -30.46
C GLY A 401 -4.41 19.27 -31.86
N ARG A 402 -3.61 18.26 -32.08
CA ARG A 402 -3.18 17.85 -33.42
C ARG A 402 -4.24 17.00 -34.10
N GLY A 403 -5.49 17.47 -34.09
CA GLY A 403 -6.61 16.70 -34.65
C GLY A 403 -7.67 17.49 -35.41
N GLN A 404 -7.58 18.81 -35.52
CA GLN A 404 -8.61 19.60 -36.18
C GLN A 404 -8.15 20.49 -37.35
N GLN A 405 -6.95 20.37 -37.83
CA GLN A 405 -6.49 21.14 -39.02
C GLN A 405 -6.47 20.34 -40.33
N GLY A 406 -7.12 19.17 -40.38
CA GLY A 406 -7.11 18.28 -41.53
C GLY A 406 -8.43 18.16 -42.29
N MET A 407 -9.53 18.88 -41.92
CA MET A 407 -10.82 18.60 -42.51
C MET A 407 -11.55 19.83 -43.08
N ASP A 408 -10.86 20.93 -43.31
CA ASP A 408 -11.45 22.16 -43.90
C ASP A 408 -10.66 22.68 -45.13
N ARG A 409 -10.14 21.78 -45.91
CA ARG A 409 -9.65 22.12 -47.29
C ARG A 409 -10.04 21.06 -48.30
N THR A 410 -11.32 20.87 -48.51
CA THR A 410 -11.90 20.39 -49.77
C THR A 410 -13.38 20.76 -49.84
N CYS A 411 -13.67 21.95 -50.31
CA CYS A 411 -14.83 22.31 -51.10
C CYS A 411 -14.38 23.38 -52.12
#